data_9efa3fc6da1c667fc47cbf8160d8f32f
#
_entry.id   9efa3fc6da1c667fc47cbf8160d8f32f
#
_cell.length_a   1.000
_cell.length_b   1.000
_cell.length_c   1.000
_cell.angle_alpha   90.00
_cell.angle_beta   90.00
_cell.angle_gamma   90.00
#
_symmetry.space_group_name_H-M   'P 1'
#
loop_
_entity.id
_entity.type
_entity.pdbx_description
1 polymer ?
#
loop_
_entity_poly.entity_id
_entity_poly.type
_entity_poly.pdbx_seq_one_letter_code
_entity_poly.pdbx_strand_id
1 'polypeptide(L)'
;MFKTGEGLITNDLCDQMGHFTTRCYTAAFDEASYELVKNCGLPLDQTNGFVDLELNMKFRAEIREGERFYIKSAFIKLGNSSFTAIHHMYNTADDSLVAEAEEKAVVFDLEKRKSKPMPEEFKKLAGEFLVD
;
A
#
# COMPACT_ATOMS: atom_id res chain seq x y z
N MET A 1 6.14 7.72 8.11
CA MET A 1 5.99 6.62 7.13
C MET A 1 7.09 5.60 7.34
N PHE A 2 6.80 4.34 7.11
CA PHE A 2 7.84 3.32 7.20
C PHE A 2 7.87 2.49 5.90
N LYS A 3 8.99 1.80 5.67
CA LYS A 3 9.21 1.04 4.45
C LYS A 3 8.30 -0.19 4.40
N THR A 4 7.54 -0.31 3.32
CA THR A 4 6.57 -1.39 3.11
C THR A 4 6.85 -2.21 1.86
N GLY A 5 7.81 -1.81 1.04
CA GLY A 5 8.15 -2.55 -0.16
C GLY A 5 9.43 -2.06 -0.82
N GLU A 6 9.98 -2.90 -1.69
CA GLU A 6 11.12 -2.56 -2.53
C GLU A 6 11.20 -3.56 -3.68
N GLY A 7 11.88 -3.19 -4.74
CA GLY A 7 12.05 -4.09 -5.86
C GLY A 7 13.02 -3.59 -6.91
N LEU A 8 13.36 -4.51 -7.81
CA LEU A 8 14.16 -4.25 -9.00
C LEU A 8 13.23 -4.34 -10.20
N ILE A 9 13.30 -3.37 -11.10
CA ILE A 9 12.48 -3.38 -12.31
C ILE A 9 13.19 -4.19 -13.38
N THR A 10 12.65 -5.37 -13.66
CA THR A 10 13.17 -6.30 -14.66
C THR A 10 12.38 -6.14 -15.96
N ASN A 11 12.94 -6.64 -17.06
CA ASN A 11 12.36 -6.50 -18.40
C ASN A 11 10.90 -7.00 -18.48
N ASP A 12 10.60 -8.13 -17.82
CA ASP A 12 9.26 -8.73 -17.82
C ASP A 12 8.20 -7.88 -17.14
N LEU A 13 8.61 -6.86 -16.36
CA LEU A 13 7.70 -5.94 -15.67
C LEU A 13 7.50 -4.65 -16.46
N CYS A 14 8.11 -4.55 -17.64
CA CYS A 14 8.09 -3.33 -18.45
C CYS A 14 7.26 -3.50 -19.71
N ASP A 15 6.75 -2.36 -20.19
CA ASP A 15 6.06 -2.27 -21.49
C ASP A 15 7.07 -2.08 -22.63
N GLN A 16 6.56 -1.85 -23.85
CA GLN A 16 7.39 -1.66 -25.04
C GLN A 16 8.24 -0.39 -24.96
N MET A 17 7.87 0.56 -24.09
CA MET A 17 8.62 1.80 -23.90
C MET A 17 9.71 1.68 -22.85
N GLY A 18 9.85 0.50 -22.23
CA GLY A 18 10.81 0.27 -21.17
C GLY A 18 10.38 0.82 -19.81
N HIS A 19 9.11 1.18 -19.66
CA HIS A 19 8.56 1.70 -18.42
C HIS A 19 7.89 0.61 -17.61
N PHE A 20 7.98 0.72 -16.30
CA PHE A 20 7.25 -0.13 -15.36
C PHE A 20 5.75 -0.04 -15.67
N THR A 21 5.07 -1.19 -15.81
CA THR A 21 3.68 -1.21 -16.24
C THR A 21 2.71 -0.82 -15.11
N THR A 22 1.55 -0.27 -15.47
CA THR A 22 0.53 0.13 -14.51
C THR A 22 0.12 -1.01 -13.59
N ARG A 23 -0.06 -2.23 -14.13
CA ARG A 23 -0.42 -3.38 -13.30
C ARG A 23 0.67 -3.71 -12.28
N CYS A 24 1.94 -3.49 -12.62
CA CYS A 24 3.05 -3.76 -11.70
C CYS A 24 3.14 -2.71 -10.59
N TYR A 25 2.82 -1.46 -10.89
CA TYR A 25 2.63 -0.44 -9.86
C TYR A 25 1.52 -0.86 -8.89
N THR A 26 0.39 -1.29 -9.44
CA THR A 26 -0.75 -1.73 -8.64
C THR A 26 -0.38 -2.90 -7.74
N ALA A 27 0.34 -3.89 -8.29
CA ALA A 27 0.79 -5.04 -7.51
C ALA A 27 1.74 -4.62 -6.38
N ALA A 28 2.66 -3.69 -6.66
CA ALA A 28 3.60 -3.20 -5.66
C ALA A 28 2.89 -2.47 -4.52
N PHE A 29 1.92 -1.62 -4.85
CA PHE A 29 1.12 -0.92 -3.83
C PHE A 29 0.22 -1.86 -3.06
N ASP A 30 -0.34 -2.87 -3.72
CA ASP A 30 -1.15 -3.89 -3.06
C ASP A 30 -0.33 -4.66 -2.02
N GLU A 31 0.88 -5.09 -2.38
CA GLU A 31 1.79 -5.75 -1.45
C GLU A 31 2.17 -4.83 -0.30
N ALA A 32 2.41 -3.56 -0.58
CA ALA A 32 2.74 -2.56 0.45
C ALA A 32 1.59 -2.39 1.44
N SER A 33 0.35 -2.44 0.96
CA SER A 33 -0.85 -2.36 1.80
C SER A 33 -0.91 -3.53 2.80
N TYR A 34 -0.68 -4.75 2.33
CA TYR A 34 -0.63 -5.92 3.21
C TYR A 34 0.47 -5.78 4.26
N GLU A 35 1.63 -5.32 3.86
CA GLU A 35 2.75 -5.13 4.78
C GLU A 35 2.43 -4.08 5.84
N LEU A 36 1.78 -2.99 5.44
CA LEU A 36 1.36 -1.94 6.35
C LEU A 36 0.41 -2.48 7.42
N VAL A 37 -0.65 -3.18 7.02
CA VAL A 37 -1.66 -3.67 7.97
C VAL A 37 -1.12 -4.79 8.85
N LYS A 38 -0.25 -5.66 8.31
CA LYS A 38 0.40 -6.70 9.08
C LYS A 38 1.29 -6.11 10.19
N ASN A 39 2.06 -5.08 9.85
CA ASN A 39 2.94 -4.43 10.83
C ASN A 39 2.17 -3.71 11.93
N CYS A 40 0.89 -3.41 11.69
CA CYS A 40 0.02 -2.83 12.70
C CYS A 40 -0.83 -3.87 13.42
N GLY A 41 -0.56 -5.16 13.19
CA GLY A 41 -1.18 -6.24 13.94
C GLY A 41 -2.59 -6.60 13.51
N LEU A 42 -3.01 -6.23 12.30
CA LEU A 42 -4.31 -6.68 11.79
C LEU A 42 -4.23 -8.18 11.51
N PRO A 43 -5.07 -9.01 12.15
CA PRO A 43 -5.10 -10.42 11.82
C PRO A 43 -5.59 -10.61 10.37
N LEU A 44 -4.84 -11.39 9.59
CA LEU A 44 -5.20 -11.76 8.22
C LEU A 44 -5.27 -13.28 8.19
N ASP A 45 -6.47 -13.82 8.27
CA ASP A 45 -6.70 -15.27 8.36
C ASP A 45 -8.01 -15.64 7.65
N GLN A 46 -8.60 -16.78 8.00
CA GLN A 46 -9.82 -17.26 7.36
C GLN A 46 -11.06 -16.44 7.75
N THR A 47 -10.99 -15.67 8.84
CA THR A 47 -12.11 -14.88 9.34
C THR A 47 -11.87 -13.38 9.28
N ASN A 48 -10.63 -12.95 9.17
CA ASN A 48 -10.25 -11.55 9.25
C ASN A 48 -9.48 -11.11 8.00
N GLY A 49 -9.85 -9.96 7.48
CA GLY A 49 -9.17 -9.37 6.34
C GLY A 49 -9.51 -7.89 6.20
N PHE A 50 -9.22 -7.36 5.06
CA PHE A 50 -9.62 -6.00 4.70
C PHE A 50 -9.92 -5.98 3.20
N VAL A 51 -10.74 -5.03 2.79
CA VAL A 51 -11.19 -4.88 1.40
C VAL A 51 -10.96 -3.46 0.96
N ASP A 52 -10.31 -3.29 -0.19
CA ASP A 52 -10.13 -1.98 -0.79
C ASP A 52 -11.44 -1.49 -1.39
N LEU A 53 -11.77 -0.24 -1.11
CA LEU A 53 -12.93 0.45 -1.68
C LEU A 53 -12.52 1.39 -2.81
N GLU A 54 -11.35 2.02 -2.68
CA GLU A 54 -10.82 2.94 -3.67
C GLU A 54 -9.30 2.85 -3.67
N LEU A 55 -8.72 2.93 -4.85
CA LEU A 55 -7.27 3.04 -5.02
C LEU A 55 -7.02 4.12 -6.07
N ASN A 56 -6.42 5.21 -5.65
CA ASN A 56 -6.10 6.34 -6.53
C ASN A 56 -4.59 6.43 -6.66
N MET A 57 -4.09 6.18 -7.86
CA MET A 57 -2.66 6.23 -8.15
C MET A 57 -2.33 7.47 -8.96
N LYS A 58 -1.21 8.11 -8.64
CA LYS A 58 -0.66 9.22 -9.40
C LYS A 58 0.78 8.93 -9.76
N PHE A 59 1.10 9.13 -11.02
CA PHE A 59 2.43 8.88 -11.57
C PHE A 59 3.17 10.22 -11.70
N ARG A 60 4.32 10.34 -11.03
CA ARG A 60 5.05 11.60 -10.92
C ARG A 60 6.29 11.66 -11.79
N ALA A 61 6.93 10.52 -12.02
CA ALA A 61 8.15 10.41 -12.82
C ALA A 61 8.22 9.03 -13.42
N GLU A 62 8.98 8.87 -14.49
CA GLU A 62 9.19 7.53 -15.06
C GLU A 62 10.17 6.74 -14.21
N ILE A 63 10.01 5.43 -14.21
CA ILE A 63 11.01 4.50 -13.69
C ILE A 63 11.13 3.37 -14.70
N ARG A 64 12.37 2.92 -14.96
CA ARG A 64 12.67 2.06 -16.09
C ARG A 64 13.38 0.79 -15.69
N GLU A 65 13.49 -0.12 -16.64
CA GLU A 65 14.24 -1.36 -16.47
C GLU A 65 15.63 -1.10 -15.90
N GLY A 66 16.03 -1.93 -14.96
CA GLY A 66 17.33 -1.84 -14.29
C GLY A 66 17.34 -0.94 -13.07
N GLU A 67 16.32 -0.11 -12.90
CA GLU A 67 16.23 0.77 -11.74
C GLU A 67 15.56 0.05 -10.57
N ARG A 68 15.80 0.56 -9.35
CA ARG A 68 15.24 0.01 -8.14
C ARG A 68 14.31 1.03 -7.48
N PHE A 69 13.30 0.52 -6.79
CA PHE A 69 12.37 1.36 -6.04
C PHE A 69 12.22 0.87 -4.60
N TYR A 70 11.74 1.75 -3.76
CA TYR A 70 11.23 1.38 -2.43
C TYR A 70 9.95 2.14 -2.17
N ILE A 71 9.11 1.61 -1.28
CA ILE A 71 7.83 2.20 -0.92
C ILE A 71 7.82 2.48 0.57
N LYS A 72 7.30 3.65 0.94
CA LYS A 72 6.99 3.99 2.32
C LYS A 72 5.49 4.24 2.43
N SER A 73 4.93 3.83 3.54
CA SER A 73 3.48 3.92 3.76
C SER A 73 3.16 4.48 5.14
N ALA A 74 1.95 5.04 5.25
CA ALA A 74 1.40 5.53 6.50
C ALA A 74 -0.12 5.57 6.38
N PHE A 75 -0.80 5.77 7.50
CA PHE A 75 -2.22 6.07 7.50
C PHE A 75 -2.42 7.58 7.54
N ILE A 76 -3.48 8.06 6.89
CA ILE A 76 -3.87 9.47 6.96
C ILE A 76 -5.23 9.65 7.63
N LYS A 77 -6.00 8.57 7.77
CA LYS A 77 -7.30 8.61 8.45
C LYS A 77 -7.66 7.22 8.99
N LEU A 78 -8.18 7.19 10.20
CA LEU A 78 -8.69 5.96 10.83
C LEU A 78 -10.12 6.22 11.28
N GLY A 79 -11.05 5.43 10.77
CA GLY A 79 -12.46 5.46 11.18
C GLY A 79 -12.79 4.32 12.12
N ASN A 80 -14.06 3.97 12.22
CA ASN A 80 -14.51 2.84 13.04
C ASN A 80 -14.12 1.51 12.42
N SER A 81 -14.40 1.33 11.12
CA SER A 81 -14.04 0.13 10.35
C SER A 81 -13.18 0.44 9.14
N SER A 82 -13.10 1.71 8.74
CA SER A 82 -12.40 2.15 7.53
C SER A 82 -11.08 2.82 7.86
N PHE A 83 -10.16 2.76 6.92
CA PHE A 83 -8.91 3.51 7.00
C PHE A 83 -8.55 4.07 5.63
N THR A 84 -7.78 5.13 5.64
CA THR A 84 -7.15 5.66 4.42
C THR A 84 -5.64 5.62 4.64
N ALA A 85 -4.95 4.98 3.71
CA ALA A 85 -3.50 4.86 3.74
C ALA A 85 -2.89 5.58 2.53
N ILE A 86 -1.66 6.01 2.67
CA ILE A 86 -0.87 6.53 1.57
C ILE A 86 0.39 5.69 1.39
N HIS A 87 0.77 5.51 0.14
CA HIS A 87 1.94 4.76 -0.26
C HIS A 87 2.73 5.61 -1.23
N HIS A 88 4.00 5.85 -0.92
CA HIS A 88 4.89 6.63 -1.79
C HIS A 88 6.00 5.73 -2.32
N MET A 89 6.12 5.68 -3.65
CA MET A 89 7.18 4.92 -4.32
C MET A 89 8.29 5.87 -4.75
N TYR A 90 9.51 5.53 -4.38
CA TYR A 90 10.71 6.34 -4.67
C TYR A 90 11.70 5.55 -5.53
N ASN A 91 12.40 6.27 -6.40
CA ASN A 91 13.54 5.71 -7.10
C ASN A 91 14.71 5.63 -6.11
N THR A 92 15.27 4.45 -5.93
CA THR A 92 16.34 4.24 -4.94
C THR A 92 17.61 5.04 -5.27
N ALA A 93 17.86 5.30 -6.56
CA ALA A 93 19.08 5.98 -6.98
C ALA A 93 19.17 7.42 -6.51
N ASP A 94 18.05 8.15 -6.47
CA ASP A 94 18.05 9.58 -6.16
C ASP A 94 16.95 9.99 -5.16
N ASP A 95 16.20 9.03 -4.63
CA ASP A 95 15.09 9.24 -3.71
C ASP A 95 13.98 10.15 -4.26
N SER A 96 13.87 10.23 -5.58
CA SER A 96 12.78 10.99 -6.21
C SER A 96 11.46 10.24 -6.11
N LEU A 97 10.37 10.98 -5.92
CA LEU A 97 9.03 10.41 -5.88
C LEU A 97 8.62 10.01 -7.30
N VAL A 98 8.36 8.72 -7.49
CA VAL A 98 8.00 8.15 -8.79
C VAL A 98 6.49 8.04 -8.94
N ALA A 99 5.83 7.58 -7.90
CA ALA A 99 4.38 7.37 -7.89
C ALA A 99 3.86 7.40 -6.47
N GLU A 100 2.58 7.65 -6.33
CA GLU A 100 1.92 7.62 -5.03
C GLU A 100 0.55 6.99 -5.19
N ALA A 101 0.05 6.39 -4.12
CA ALA A 101 -1.28 5.79 -4.08
C ALA A 101 -1.97 6.18 -2.78
N GLU A 102 -3.25 6.53 -2.91
CA GLU A 102 -4.14 6.70 -1.76
C GLU A 102 -5.16 5.57 -1.79
N GLU A 103 -5.21 4.84 -0.70
CA GLU A 103 -6.03 3.64 -0.57
C GLU A 103 -7.08 3.86 0.51
N LYS A 104 -8.35 3.62 0.18
CA LYS A 104 -9.43 3.57 1.16
C LYS A 104 -9.89 2.14 1.29
N ALA A 105 -9.92 1.64 2.51
CA ALA A 105 -10.24 0.24 2.78
C ALA A 105 -11.09 0.10 4.04
N VAL A 106 -11.69 -1.07 4.21
CA VAL A 106 -12.42 -1.43 5.43
C VAL A 106 -11.92 -2.75 5.95
N VAL A 107 -11.86 -2.86 7.28
CA VAL A 107 -11.63 -4.13 7.95
C VAL A 107 -12.86 -4.99 7.71
N PHE A 108 -12.66 -6.25 7.39
CA PHE A 108 -13.70 -7.11 6.85
C PHE A 108 -13.78 -8.45 7.58
N ASP A 109 -15.01 -8.85 7.86
CA ASP A 109 -15.31 -10.17 8.42
C ASP A 109 -15.56 -11.13 7.25
N LEU A 110 -14.63 -12.07 7.05
CA LEU A 110 -14.70 -13.00 5.93
C LEU A 110 -15.78 -14.08 6.10
N GLU A 111 -16.21 -14.35 7.33
CA GLU A 111 -17.31 -15.28 7.57
C GLU A 111 -18.65 -14.63 7.27
N LYS A 112 -18.89 -13.46 7.84
CA LYS A 112 -20.14 -12.72 7.65
C LYS A 112 -20.21 -11.94 6.34
N ARG A 113 -19.07 -11.81 5.66
CA ARG A 113 -18.93 -11.11 4.38
C ARG A 113 -19.39 -9.66 4.46
N LYS A 114 -18.94 -8.95 5.50
CA LYS A 114 -19.25 -7.55 5.71
C LYS A 114 -18.13 -6.87 6.50
N SER A 115 -18.11 -5.54 6.48
CA SER A 115 -17.16 -4.77 7.28
C SER A 115 -17.43 -4.97 8.77
N LYS A 116 -16.40 -4.79 9.57
CA LYS A 116 -16.49 -4.86 11.02
C LYS A 116 -15.58 -3.79 11.64
N PRO A 117 -15.81 -3.44 12.91
CA PRO A 117 -14.95 -2.49 13.61
C PRO A 117 -13.50 -2.96 13.64
N MET A 118 -12.57 -2.02 13.57
CA MET A 118 -11.15 -2.33 13.72
C MET A 118 -10.88 -2.93 15.09
N PRO A 119 -10.05 -3.99 15.17
CA PRO A 119 -9.54 -4.44 16.45
C PRO A 119 -8.80 -3.32 17.17
N GLU A 120 -8.98 -3.22 18.49
CA GLU A 120 -8.39 -2.14 19.29
C GLU A 120 -6.87 -2.07 19.14
N GLU A 121 -6.20 -3.21 19.10
CA GLU A 121 -4.75 -3.24 18.97
C GLU A 121 -4.30 -2.72 17.60
N PHE A 122 -5.01 -3.08 16.54
CA PHE A 122 -4.72 -2.56 15.21
C PHE A 122 -4.88 -1.03 15.19
N LYS A 123 -5.98 -0.53 15.74
CA LYS A 123 -6.26 0.90 15.77
C LYS A 123 -5.17 1.66 16.53
N LYS A 124 -4.72 1.10 17.65
CA LYS A 124 -3.65 1.68 18.46
C LYS A 124 -2.34 1.76 17.68
N LEU A 125 -1.91 0.64 17.10
CA LEU A 125 -0.66 0.58 16.35
C LEU A 125 -0.72 1.41 15.07
N ALA A 126 -1.84 1.36 14.36
CA ALA A 126 -2.03 2.17 13.17
C ALA A 126 -1.98 3.67 13.48
N GLY A 127 -2.46 4.06 14.66
CA GLY A 127 -2.39 5.44 15.12
C GLY A 127 -0.96 5.97 15.25
N GLU A 128 0.01 5.09 15.49
CA GLU A 128 1.42 5.46 15.55
C GLU A 128 2.00 5.81 14.17
N PHE A 129 1.35 5.35 13.10
CA PHE A 129 1.74 5.63 11.72
C PHE A 129 0.78 6.59 11.02
N LEU A 130 -0.02 7.31 11.82
CA LEU A 130 -0.93 8.32 11.29
C LEU A 130 -0.14 9.59 10.99
N VAL A 131 -0.33 10.15 9.79
CA VAL A 131 0.32 11.39 9.38
C VAL A 131 -0.75 12.40 8.94
N ASP A 132 -0.38 13.67 8.99
CA ASP A 132 -1.31 14.77 8.63
C ASP A 132 -1.46 14.94 7.12
#